data_da84cc8595266743739c829632781e05
#
_entry.id   da84cc8595266743739c829632781e05
#
_cell.length_a   1.000
_cell.length_b   1.000
_cell.length_c   1.000
_cell.angle_alpha   90.00
_cell.angle_beta   90.00
_cell.angle_gamma   90.00
#
_symmetry.space_group_name_H-M   'P 1'
#
loop_
_entity.id
_entity.type
_entity.pdbx_description
1 polymer ?
#
loop_
_entity_poly.entity_id
_entity_poly.type
_entity_poly.pdbx_seq_one_letter_code
_entity_poly.pdbx_strand_id
1 'polypeptide(L)'
;MPKPPAPEEGYREKSISGLEKTIRAWILNENYSIQTGDYTETLKFVSPSFKEEIDFSKKISSLYEKGGWVIAGTHNFVANGAPWSEDGETYIWRAYRQWTYAMYVEPDGSWESFENGDDVNNMWDIKLRYTGDRWLVESTTVVEG
;
A
#
# COMPACT_ATOMS: atom_id res chain seq x y z
N MET A 1 14.03 8.49 15.33
CA MET A 1 13.37 8.07 14.11
C MET A 1 12.99 6.59 14.18
N PRO A 2 11.72 6.24 14.01
CA PRO A 2 11.34 4.85 13.93
C PRO A 2 11.97 4.21 12.69
N LYS A 3 12.24 2.93 12.77
CA LYS A 3 12.76 2.16 11.64
C LYS A 3 11.59 1.65 10.79
N PRO A 4 11.77 1.54 9.47
CA PRO A 4 10.74 0.88 8.66
C PRO A 4 10.54 -0.56 9.09
N PRO A 5 9.30 -1.06 9.03
CA PRO A 5 9.02 -2.46 9.37
C PRO A 5 9.78 -3.42 8.45
N ALA A 6 10.43 -4.41 9.03
CA ALA A 6 11.10 -5.46 8.25
C ALA A 6 10.07 -6.47 7.77
N PRO A 7 10.24 -7.03 6.55
CA PRO A 7 9.36 -8.10 6.09
C PRO A 7 9.59 -9.39 6.88
N GLU A 8 8.55 -10.22 6.96
CA GLU A 8 8.62 -11.51 7.62
C GLU A 8 9.55 -12.46 6.86
N GLU A 9 10.21 -13.36 7.57
CA GLU A 9 11.05 -14.38 6.95
C GLU A 9 10.20 -15.25 6.01
N GLY A 10 10.72 -15.51 4.80
CA GLY A 10 10.01 -16.30 3.80
C GLY A 10 9.15 -15.48 2.83
N TYR A 11 9.14 -14.16 2.95
CA TYR A 11 8.33 -13.32 2.07
C TYR A 11 8.71 -13.42 0.59
N ARG A 12 9.92 -13.89 0.28
CA ARG A 12 10.39 -14.05 -1.11
C ARG A 12 10.01 -15.40 -1.70
N GLU A 13 9.42 -16.30 -0.93
CA GLU A 13 9.04 -17.61 -1.45
C GLU A 13 7.95 -17.50 -2.52
N LYS A 14 8.08 -18.31 -3.55
CA LYS A 14 7.06 -18.44 -4.59
C LYS A 14 5.94 -19.35 -4.07
N SER A 15 5.12 -18.80 -3.18
CA SER A 15 4.03 -19.51 -2.50
C SER A 15 2.95 -18.52 -2.06
N ILE A 16 1.79 -19.03 -1.71
CA ILE A 16 0.72 -18.19 -1.13
C ILE A 16 1.21 -17.56 0.18
N SER A 17 1.95 -18.32 0.99
CA SER A 17 2.54 -17.77 2.22
C SER A 17 3.47 -16.59 1.93
N GLY A 18 4.34 -16.73 0.93
CA GLY A 18 5.24 -15.64 0.52
C GLY A 18 4.47 -14.42 0.02
N LEU A 19 3.40 -14.65 -0.76
CA LEU A 19 2.53 -13.58 -1.24
C LEU A 19 1.88 -12.82 -0.07
N GLU A 20 1.30 -13.54 0.88
CA GLU A 20 0.64 -12.92 2.03
C GLU A 20 1.61 -12.16 2.93
N LYS A 21 2.82 -12.69 3.11
CA LYS A 21 3.89 -11.98 3.84
C LYS A 21 4.31 -10.70 3.14
N THR A 22 4.36 -10.72 1.81
CA THR A 22 4.64 -9.53 1.00
C THR A 22 3.56 -8.47 1.16
N ILE A 23 2.29 -8.88 1.13
CA ILE A 23 1.17 -7.96 1.34
C ILE A 23 1.27 -7.30 2.71
N ARG A 24 1.51 -8.08 3.76
CA ARG A 24 1.62 -7.52 5.11
C ARG A 24 2.78 -6.53 5.21
N ALA A 25 3.93 -6.86 4.61
CA ALA A 25 5.08 -5.96 4.60
C ALA A 25 4.77 -4.67 3.85
N TRP A 26 4.09 -4.77 2.73
CA TRP A 26 3.70 -3.61 1.92
C TRP A 26 2.77 -2.69 2.71
N ILE A 27 1.73 -3.24 3.33
CA ILE A 27 0.78 -2.44 4.12
C ILE A 27 1.48 -1.72 5.29
N LEU A 28 2.30 -2.44 6.05
CA LEU A 28 3.02 -1.86 7.18
C LEU A 28 3.98 -0.77 6.73
N ASN A 29 4.66 -0.98 5.60
CA ASN A 29 5.58 0.02 5.06
C ASN A 29 4.85 1.22 4.48
N GLU A 30 3.69 1.03 3.86
CA GLU A 30 2.87 2.15 3.42
C GLU A 30 2.47 3.04 4.59
N ASN A 31 2.07 2.44 5.71
CA ASN A 31 1.69 3.18 6.91
C ASN A 31 2.89 3.93 7.50
N TYR A 32 4.06 3.30 7.52
CA TYR A 32 5.30 3.97 7.93
C TYR A 32 5.61 5.15 6.99
N SER A 33 5.49 4.93 5.68
CA SER A 33 5.84 5.92 4.67
C SER A 33 4.95 7.16 4.72
N ILE A 34 3.64 6.99 4.92
CA ILE A 34 2.74 8.14 4.95
C ILE A 34 2.95 8.98 6.21
N GLN A 35 3.49 8.39 7.28
CA GLN A 35 3.77 9.08 8.53
C GLN A 35 5.17 9.72 8.57
N THR A 36 6.05 9.36 7.64
CA THR A 36 7.44 9.85 7.64
C THR A 36 7.84 10.54 6.34
N GLY A 37 7.13 10.29 5.25
CA GLY A 37 7.52 10.74 3.92
C GLY A 37 8.58 9.87 3.25
N ASP A 38 9.07 8.83 3.93
CA ASP A 38 10.12 7.94 3.42
C ASP A 38 9.49 6.69 2.81
N TYR A 39 9.53 6.59 1.47
CA TYR A 39 8.97 5.48 0.70
C TYR A 39 10.03 4.49 0.22
N THR A 40 11.28 4.61 0.68
CA THR A 40 12.38 3.77 0.21
C THR A 40 12.05 2.27 0.31
N GLU A 41 11.58 1.83 1.47
CA GLU A 41 11.26 0.43 1.69
C GLU A 41 9.95 0.02 1.02
N THR A 42 8.92 0.86 1.07
CA THR A 42 7.63 0.58 0.44
C THR A 42 7.80 0.27 -1.06
N LEU A 43 8.60 1.06 -1.76
CA LEU A 43 8.78 0.90 -3.21
C LEU A 43 9.47 -0.40 -3.59
N LYS A 44 10.16 -1.07 -2.68
CA LYS A 44 10.75 -2.39 -2.93
C LYS A 44 9.69 -3.48 -3.12
N PHE A 45 8.47 -3.26 -2.65
CA PHE A 45 7.35 -4.20 -2.78
C PHE A 45 6.42 -3.86 -3.95
N VAL A 46 6.73 -2.80 -4.70
CA VAL A 46 5.84 -2.24 -5.73
C VAL A 46 6.48 -2.41 -7.10
N SER A 47 5.67 -2.89 -8.05
CA SER A 47 6.12 -3.00 -9.44
C SER A 47 6.37 -1.61 -10.04
N PRO A 48 7.43 -1.46 -10.86
CA PRO A 48 7.63 -0.19 -11.59
C PRO A 48 6.47 0.20 -12.49
N SER A 49 5.59 -0.74 -12.83
CA SER A 49 4.40 -0.47 -13.64
C SER A 49 3.21 0.10 -12.85
N PHE A 50 3.29 0.08 -11.53
CA PHE A 50 2.21 0.61 -10.66
C PHE A 50 2.37 2.12 -10.50
N LYS A 51 1.99 2.85 -11.52
CA LYS A 51 2.24 4.29 -11.59
C LYS A 51 1.51 5.10 -10.52
N GLU A 52 0.28 4.75 -10.21
CA GLU A 52 -0.52 5.48 -9.22
C GLU A 52 0.16 5.47 -7.86
N GLU A 53 0.69 4.31 -7.44
CA GLU A 53 1.41 4.17 -6.18
C GLU A 53 2.71 4.97 -6.19
N ILE A 54 3.45 4.87 -7.29
CA ILE A 54 4.73 5.59 -7.43
C ILE A 54 4.51 7.10 -7.42
N ASP A 55 3.49 7.57 -8.14
CA ASP A 55 3.17 9.01 -8.20
C ASP A 55 2.70 9.52 -6.85
N PHE A 56 1.89 8.74 -6.14
CA PHE A 56 1.45 9.08 -4.78
C PHE A 56 2.65 9.18 -3.83
N SER A 57 3.58 8.22 -3.92
CA SER A 57 4.78 8.23 -3.07
C SER A 57 5.62 9.49 -3.29
N LYS A 58 5.76 9.93 -4.54
CA LYS A 58 6.48 11.16 -4.88
C LYS A 58 5.78 12.39 -4.31
N LYS A 59 4.46 12.43 -4.42
CA LYS A 59 3.65 13.53 -3.89
C LYS A 59 3.84 13.67 -2.39
N ILE A 60 3.75 12.57 -1.65
CA ILE A 60 3.88 12.59 -0.20
C ILE A 60 5.33 12.91 0.23
N SER A 61 6.32 12.28 -0.42
CA SER A 61 7.72 12.59 -0.12
C SER A 61 8.03 14.07 -0.35
N SER A 62 7.52 14.65 -1.44
CA SER A 62 7.68 16.07 -1.74
C SER A 62 7.03 16.96 -0.67
N LEU A 63 5.85 16.57 -0.19
CA LEU A 63 5.17 17.30 0.88
C LEU A 63 6.03 17.40 2.13
N TYR A 64 6.59 16.26 2.58
CA TYR A 64 7.47 16.22 3.75
C TYR A 64 8.75 17.01 3.53
N GLU A 65 9.36 16.92 2.35
CA GLU A 65 10.59 17.66 2.02
C GLU A 65 10.38 19.18 2.11
N LYS A 66 9.18 19.64 1.78
CA LYS A 66 8.84 21.07 1.84
C LYS A 66 8.46 21.54 3.23
N GLY A 67 8.39 20.65 4.20
CA GLY A 67 8.03 20.96 5.58
C GLY A 67 6.56 20.71 5.92
N GLY A 68 5.79 20.13 5.01
CA GLY A 68 4.44 19.66 5.30
C GLY A 68 4.45 18.28 5.92
N TRP A 69 3.27 17.74 6.20
CA TRP A 69 3.13 16.39 6.76
C TRP A 69 1.72 15.87 6.59
N VAL A 70 1.52 14.59 6.92
CA VAL A 70 0.21 13.95 6.88
C VAL A 70 -0.20 13.57 8.30
N ILE A 71 -1.44 13.88 8.65
CA ILE A 71 -2.07 13.43 9.90
C ILE A 71 -2.97 12.26 9.55
N ALA A 72 -2.90 11.18 10.36
CA ALA A 72 -3.59 9.92 10.08
C ALA A 72 -3.14 9.37 8.73
N GLY A 73 -4.05 8.90 7.86
CA GLY A 73 -3.70 8.40 6.54
C GLY A 73 -3.24 6.96 6.52
N THR A 74 -3.24 6.28 7.66
CA THR A 74 -2.91 4.86 7.72
C THR A 74 -4.11 4.01 7.35
N HIS A 75 -3.84 2.80 6.89
CA HIS A 75 -4.90 1.86 6.52
C HIS A 75 -4.51 0.43 6.89
N ASN A 76 -5.50 -0.44 6.84
CA ASN A 76 -5.31 -1.87 6.99
C ASN A 76 -6.23 -2.58 6.01
N PHE A 77 -5.96 -3.85 5.75
CA PHE A 77 -6.81 -4.67 4.87
C PHE A 77 -7.19 -5.95 5.58
N VAL A 78 -8.43 -6.36 5.42
CA VAL A 78 -8.95 -7.63 5.92
C VAL A 78 -9.29 -8.51 4.72
N ALA A 79 -8.66 -9.68 4.64
CA ALA A 79 -8.82 -10.60 3.54
C ALA A 79 -10.27 -11.01 3.34
N ASN A 80 -10.71 -11.04 2.09
CA ASN A 80 -12.00 -11.59 1.69
C ASN A 80 -11.73 -12.80 0.79
N GLY A 81 -11.37 -13.91 1.41
CA GLY A 81 -11.03 -15.13 0.72
C GLY A 81 -9.52 -15.30 0.47
N ALA A 82 -9.14 -16.43 -0.07
CA ALA A 82 -7.77 -16.74 -0.40
C ALA A 82 -7.37 -16.08 -1.73
N PRO A 83 -6.08 -15.79 -1.93
CA PRO A 83 -5.62 -15.32 -3.23
C PRO A 83 -5.92 -16.35 -4.33
N TRP A 84 -6.18 -15.86 -5.53
CA TRP A 84 -6.41 -16.75 -6.66
C TRP A 84 -5.65 -16.26 -7.90
N SER A 85 -5.47 -17.18 -8.87
CA SER A 85 -4.81 -16.87 -10.13
C SER A 85 -5.56 -17.51 -11.29
N GLU A 86 -5.64 -16.81 -12.42
CA GLU A 86 -6.19 -17.33 -13.65
C GLU A 86 -5.10 -17.89 -14.57
N ASP A 87 -3.86 -17.38 -14.44
CA ASP A 87 -2.75 -17.73 -15.34
C ASP A 87 -1.57 -18.41 -14.64
N GLY A 88 -1.61 -18.54 -13.31
CA GLY A 88 -0.53 -19.14 -12.54
C GLY A 88 0.67 -18.21 -12.29
N GLU A 89 0.65 -17.00 -12.83
CA GLU A 89 1.76 -16.03 -12.68
C GLU A 89 1.36 -14.79 -11.90
N THR A 90 0.16 -14.27 -12.17
CA THR A 90 -0.39 -13.13 -11.45
C THR A 90 -1.50 -13.62 -10.54
N TYR A 91 -1.50 -13.07 -9.32
CA TYR A 91 -2.46 -13.45 -8.30
C TYR A 91 -3.23 -12.22 -7.84
N ILE A 92 -4.48 -12.44 -7.48
CA ILE A 92 -5.35 -11.39 -6.95
C ILE A 92 -5.71 -11.73 -5.52
N TRP A 93 -5.52 -10.76 -4.63
CA TRP A 93 -5.93 -10.83 -3.24
C TRP A 93 -7.03 -9.81 -3.03
N ARG A 94 -8.23 -10.28 -2.73
CA ARG A 94 -9.38 -9.42 -2.48
C ARG A 94 -9.49 -9.13 -1.00
N ALA A 95 -9.69 -7.87 -0.64
CA ALA A 95 -9.72 -7.48 0.77
C ALA A 95 -10.54 -6.21 0.98
N TYR A 96 -11.05 -6.06 2.20
CA TYR A 96 -11.66 -4.81 2.64
C TYR A 96 -10.57 -3.89 3.17
N ARG A 97 -10.54 -2.67 2.64
CA ARG A 97 -9.64 -1.62 3.12
C ARG A 97 -10.31 -0.88 4.28
N GLN A 98 -9.61 -0.79 5.38
CA GLN A 98 -10.05 -0.09 6.59
C GLN A 98 -9.22 1.17 6.77
N TRP A 99 -9.85 2.33 6.76
CA TRP A 99 -9.21 3.61 7.05
C TRP A 99 -10.29 4.59 7.49
N THR A 100 -9.91 5.67 8.16
CA THR A 100 -10.86 6.67 8.67
C THR A 100 -10.72 8.00 7.95
N TYR A 101 -9.56 8.63 8.06
CA TYR A 101 -9.33 9.91 7.39
C TYR A 101 -7.84 10.12 7.14
N ALA A 102 -7.54 11.09 6.29
CA ALA A 102 -6.19 11.59 6.08
C ALA A 102 -6.26 13.10 5.94
N MET A 103 -5.32 13.81 6.57
CA MET A 103 -5.22 15.25 6.45
C MET A 103 -3.83 15.61 5.94
N TYR A 104 -3.78 16.32 4.82
CA TYR A 104 -2.52 16.75 4.21
C TYR A 104 -2.29 18.20 4.61
N VAL A 105 -1.21 18.46 5.35
CA VAL A 105 -0.88 19.79 5.86
C VAL A 105 0.29 20.36 5.06
N GLU A 106 0.05 21.50 4.42
CA GLU A 106 1.07 22.19 3.64
C GLU A 106 2.03 22.98 4.55
N PRO A 107 3.23 23.36 4.05
CA PRO A 107 4.19 24.12 4.86
C PRO A 107 3.66 25.45 5.39
N ASP A 108 2.70 26.06 4.71
CA ASP A 108 2.10 27.33 5.14
C ASP A 108 0.99 27.17 6.17
N GLY A 109 0.68 25.92 6.58
CA GLY A 109 -0.36 25.59 7.54
C GLY A 109 -1.73 25.33 6.92
N SER A 110 -1.89 25.56 5.64
CA SER A 110 -3.16 25.19 4.96
C SER A 110 -3.27 23.66 4.91
N TRP A 111 -4.50 23.16 4.85
CA TRP A 111 -4.72 21.71 4.90
C TRP A 111 -5.93 21.30 4.06
N GLU A 112 -5.92 20.02 3.67
CA GLU A 112 -7.01 19.37 2.98
C GLU A 112 -7.23 18.00 3.63
N SER A 113 -8.46 17.66 3.91
CA SER A 113 -8.77 16.37 4.53
C SER A 113 -9.70 15.53 3.66
N PHE A 114 -9.55 14.22 3.78
CA PHE A 114 -10.39 13.23 3.12
C PHE A 114 -10.87 12.25 4.18
N GLU A 115 -12.15 11.90 4.10
CA GLU A 115 -12.76 10.96 5.05
C GLU A 115 -13.33 9.76 4.31
N ASN A 116 -13.29 8.62 4.98
CA ASN A 116 -13.91 7.40 4.47
C ASN A 116 -15.39 7.43 4.87
N GLY A 117 -16.28 7.61 3.89
CA GLY A 117 -17.72 7.66 4.11
C GLY A 117 -18.38 6.29 4.04
N ASP A 118 -19.58 6.20 4.58
CA ASP A 118 -20.35 4.95 4.60
C ASP A 118 -20.74 4.47 3.20
N ASP A 119 -20.81 5.37 2.24
CA ASP A 119 -21.16 5.08 0.84
C ASP A 119 -19.94 4.75 -0.03
N VAL A 120 -18.74 4.77 0.54
CA VAL A 120 -17.51 4.45 -0.21
C VAL A 120 -17.32 2.93 -0.24
N ASN A 121 -17.13 2.40 -1.45
CA ASN A 121 -16.81 0.98 -1.59
C ASN A 121 -15.34 0.75 -1.24
N ASN A 122 -15.11 0.00 -0.17
CA ASN A 122 -13.77 -0.32 0.33
C ASN A 122 -13.31 -1.74 0.00
N MET A 123 -14.00 -2.43 -0.90
CA MET A 123 -13.56 -3.73 -1.39
C MET A 123 -12.56 -3.51 -2.52
N TRP A 124 -11.36 -4.04 -2.36
CA TRP A 124 -10.27 -3.84 -3.31
C TRP A 124 -9.69 -5.17 -3.77
N ASP A 125 -9.30 -5.22 -5.04
CA ASP A 125 -8.48 -6.30 -5.59
C ASP A 125 -7.04 -5.79 -5.67
N ILE A 126 -6.14 -6.50 -5.01
CA ILE A 126 -4.70 -6.22 -5.04
C ILE A 126 -4.06 -7.29 -5.90
N LYS A 127 -3.43 -6.87 -7.00
CA LYS A 127 -2.80 -7.78 -7.96
C LYS A 127 -1.30 -7.83 -7.70
N LEU A 128 -0.78 -9.06 -7.62
CA LEU A 128 0.64 -9.30 -7.39
C LEU A 128 1.18 -10.25 -8.45
N ARG A 129 2.47 -10.09 -8.76
CA ARG A 129 3.22 -10.97 -9.66
C ARG A 129 4.50 -11.41 -9.00
N TYR A 130 4.87 -12.68 -9.18
CA TYR A 130 6.17 -13.17 -8.76
C TYR A 130 7.19 -12.94 -9.87
N THR A 131 8.31 -12.29 -9.52
CA THR A 131 9.32 -11.85 -10.52
C THR A 131 10.44 -12.87 -10.73
N GLY A 132 10.41 -14.02 -10.05
CA GLY A 132 11.52 -14.96 -10.01
C GLY A 132 12.41 -14.77 -8.79
N ASP A 133 12.26 -13.65 -8.08
CA ASP A 133 13.01 -13.29 -6.89
C ASP A 133 12.08 -12.95 -5.72
N ARG A 134 10.98 -12.29 -6.00
CA ARG A 134 10.01 -11.84 -4.99
C ARG A 134 8.67 -11.52 -5.61
N TRP A 135 7.66 -11.36 -4.74
CA TRP A 135 6.37 -10.84 -5.14
C TRP A 135 6.42 -9.31 -5.22
N LEU A 136 5.74 -8.74 -6.20
CA LEU A 136 5.55 -7.30 -6.32
C LEU A 136 4.07 -6.98 -6.47
N VAL A 137 3.62 -5.92 -5.82
CA VAL A 137 2.27 -5.39 -5.99
C VAL A 137 2.23 -4.62 -7.31
N GLU A 138 1.38 -5.05 -8.22
CA GLU A 138 1.27 -4.47 -9.57
C GLU A 138 0.17 -3.42 -9.69
N SER A 139 -0.94 -3.62 -8.98
CA SER A 139 -2.08 -2.70 -9.07
C SER A 139 -3.06 -2.93 -7.94
N THR A 140 -3.88 -1.92 -7.71
CA THR A 140 -5.05 -2.02 -6.83
C THR A 140 -6.25 -1.51 -7.62
N THR A 141 -7.39 -2.17 -7.45
CA THR A 141 -8.61 -1.82 -8.15
C THR A 141 -9.79 -1.94 -7.20
N VAL A 142 -10.65 -0.93 -7.18
CA VAL A 142 -11.90 -1.01 -6.40
C VAL A 142 -12.82 -1.99 -7.10
N VAL A 143 -13.37 -2.93 -6.34
CA VAL A 143 -14.29 -3.94 -6.87
C VAL A 143 -15.65 -3.30 -7.07
N GLU A 144 -16.15 -3.33 -8.29
CA GLU A 144 -17.49 -2.86 -8.60
C GLU A 144 -18.52 -3.85 -8.06
N GLY A 145 -19.46 -3.35 -7.27
CA GLY A 145 -20.42 -4.22 -6.59
C GLY A 145 -21.85 -4.04 -7.03
#